data_8004658a841b4a4251f2cbdc4fc99662
#
_entry.id   8004658a841b4a4251f2cbdc4fc99662
#
_cell.length_a   1.000
_cell.length_b   1.000
_cell.length_c   1.000
_cell.angle_alpha   90.00
_cell.angle_beta   90.00
_cell.angle_gamma   90.00
#
_symmetry.space_group_name_H-M   'P 1'
#
loop_
_entity.id
_entity.type
_entity.pdbx_description
1 polymer ?
#
loop_
_entity_poly.entity_id
_entity_poly.type
_entity_poly.pdbx_seq_one_letter_code
_entity_poly.pdbx_strand_id
1 'polypeptide(L)'
;MIYLDNSSTTLIKPDVVAKTLYEAVASRKFSNPSRGFYDEAINSSEKVYDSREILADFFGIDDPLSIAFTANITTSLNLVLSSLFKAGDHIITSITEHNSVLRPLYQLEDRGVELSFIDIDHNFNLKLEELDKYLKKNTRAIVITAESNVSGALTDLDYIYDFAINHDLLVIIDGAQAAGTAKIKFNERKYPRIIFCLTGHKALFGPSGTGAIIDLSGEKFKNIFTGGSGVNSFDRFNPVDMPDVFEYGTINFHSIIALGAGVKFIDEVGIDEVSAKIHGLRKKLFWGIKDIPGIKLYSNEKDSSIVSFNYKDYASSEVSENLYKMSKIASRGGIHCAPLFHERVGTKSQGIVRLSLSYFNNEDEIDKTIETIKKLK
;
A
#
# COMPACT_ATOMS: atom_id res chain seq x y z
N MET A 1 -20.28 -4.47 -15.91
CA MET A 1 -19.31 -3.37 -15.66
C MET A 1 -17.94 -4.01 -15.53
N ILE A 2 -16.96 -3.52 -16.27
CA ILE A 2 -15.55 -3.92 -16.13
C ILE A 2 -14.91 -2.98 -15.14
N TYR A 3 -14.38 -3.52 -14.03
CA TYR A 3 -13.80 -2.69 -12.98
C TYR A 3 -12.26 -2.76 -13.00
N LEU A 4 -11.65 -1.65 -13.37
CA LEU A 4 -10.19 -1.48 -13.48
C LEU A 4 -9.68 -0.27 -12.66
N ASP A 5 -10.29 -0.02 -11.48
CA ASP A 5 -9.82 0.98 -10.49
C ASP A 5 -9.45 0.33 -9.15
N ASN A 6 -8.86 -0.88 -9.21
CA ASN A 6 -8.52 -1.67 -8.01
C ASN A 6 -7.41 -1.04 -7.15
N SER A 7 -6.53 -0.23 -7.73
CA SER A 7 -5.52 0.54 -6.99
C SER A 7 -6.11 1.61 -6.06
N SER A 8 -7.37 1.99 -6.25
CA SER A 8 -8.09 2.87 -5.34
C SER A 8 -8.72 2.08 -4.20
N THR A 9 -9.46 1.04 -4.55
CA THR A 9 -10.01 0.01 -3.66
C THR A 9 -10.48 -1.16 -4.52
N THR A 10 -10.36 -2.40 -4.04
CA THR A 10 -10.94 -3.54 -4.75
C THR A 10 -12.47 -3.54 -4.61
N LEU A 11 -13.16 -3.65 -5.75
CA LEU A 11 -14.62 -3.77 -5.75
C LEU A 11 -15.06 -5.19 -5.41
N ILE A 12 -14.49 -6.16 -6.12
CA ILE A 12 -14.78 -7.58 -5.90
C ILE A 12 -13.81 -8.11 -4.85
N LYS A 13 -14.39 -8.69 -3.81
CA LYS A 13 -13.67 -9.36 -2.73
C LYS A 13 -14.08 -10.83 -2.68
N PRO A 14 -13.21 -11.72 -2.17
CA PRO A 14 -13.62 -13.11 -1.93
C PRO A 14 -14.88 -13.17 -1.05
N ASP A 15 -15.81 -14.07 -1.37
CA ASP A 15 -17.08 -14.23 -0.62
C ASP A 15 -16.82 -14.47 0.87
N VAL A 16 -15.74 -15.15 1.21
CA VAL A 16 -15.34 -15.41 2.60
C VAL A 16 -15.16 -14.11 3.39
N VAL A 17 -14.69 -13.03 2.78
CA VAL A 17 -14.50 -11.73 3.45
C VAL A 17 -15.84 -11.12 3.88
N ALA A 18 -16.81 -11.08 2.95
CA ALA A 18 -18.16 -10.58 3.24
C ALA A 18 -18.86 -11.43 4.28
N LYS A 19 -18.76 -12.76 4.15
CA LYS A 19 -19.33 -13.73 5.08
C LYS A 19 -18.73 -13.59 6.49
N THR A 20 -17.41 -13.51 6.58
CA THR A 20 -16.71 -13.33 7.87
C THR A 20 -17.12 -12.01 8.54
N LEU A 21 -17.18 -10.91 7.78
CA LEU A 21 -17.62 -9.62 8.32
C LEU A 21 -19.08 -9.68 8.83
N TYR A 22 -19.97 -10.29 8.05
CA TYR A 22 -21.36 -10.49 8.46
C TYR A 22 -21.46 -11.33 9.75
N GLU A 23 -20.76 -12.45 9.82
CA GLU A 23 -20.73 -13.31 10.99
C GLU A 23 -20.14 -12.61 12.21
N ALA A 24 -19.08 -11.83 12.04
CA ALA A 24 -18.47 -11.05 13.11
C ALA A 24 -19.46 -10.06 13.76
N VAL A 25 -20.38 -9.51 12.99
CA VAL A 25 -21.40 -8.56 13.50
C VAL A 25 -22.67 -9.30 13.95
N ALA A 26 -23.19 -10.24 13.15
CA ALA A 26 -24.51 -10.81 13.34
C ALA A 26 -24.57 -11.92 14.40
N SER A 27 -23.46 -12.63 14.64
CA SER A 27 -23.45 -13.81 15.53
C SER A 27 -23.65 -13.49 17.01
N ARG A 28 -23.44 -12.23 17.43
CA ARG A 28 -23.43 -11.78 18.84
C ARG A 28 -22.36 -12.49 19.70
N LYS A 29 -21.32 -13.04 19.08
CA LYS A 29 -20.22 -13.75 19.76
C LYS A 29 -19.00 -12.89 19.98
N PHE A 30 -19.04 -11.61 19.59
CA PHE A 30 -17.91 -10.69 19.62
C PHE A 30 -18.30 -9.38 20.29
N SER A 31 -17.45 -8.90 21.19
CA SER A 31 -17.59 -7.61 21.86
C SER A 31 -16.24 -6.89 21.89
N ASN A 32 -16.07 -5.88 22.74
CA ASN A 32 -14.80 -5.17 22.84
C ASN A 32 -13.65 -6.14 23.22
N PRO A 33 -12.58 -6.27 22.41
CA PRO A 33 -11.46 -7.17 22.71
C PRO A 33 -10.62 -6.76 23.93
N SER A 34 -10.89 -5.60 24.53
CA SER A 34 -10.10 -5.11 25.68
C SER A 34 -10.61 -5.64 27.01
N ARG A 35 -9.87 -6.55 27.65
CA ARG A 35 -9.98 -6.93 29.07
C ARG A 35 -11.34 -7.45 29.59
N GLY A 36 -12.24 -7.86 28.74
CA GLY A 36 -13.42 -8.61 29.19
C GLY A 36 -13.01 -10.05 29.54
N PHE A 37 -13.54 -10.57 30.68
CA PHE A 37 -13.32 -11.96 31.09
C PHE A 37 -14.52 -12.86 30.71
N TYR A 38 -15.37 -12.40 29.83
CA TYR A 38 -16.54 -13.13 29.31
C TYR A 38 -16.27 -13.56 27.86
N ASP A 39 -16.95 -14.61 27.42
CA ASP A 39 -16.65 -15.34 26.18
C ASP A 39 -16.59 -14.43 24.95
N GLU A 40 -17.50 -13.46 24.81
CA GLU A 40 -17.53 -12.57 23.64
C GLU A 40 -16.32 -11.64 23.55
N ALA A 41 -15.76 -11.20 24.70
CA ALA A 41 -14.55 -10.38 24.72
C ALA A 41 -13.30 -11.22 24.43
N ILE A 42 -13.25 -12.43 25.00
CA ILE A 42 -12.16 -13.39 24.75
C ILE A 42 -12.15 -13.77 23.27
N ASN A 43 -13.30 -14.15 22.70
CA ASN A 43 -13.45 -14.48 21.29
C ASN A 43 -12.95 -13.36 20.37
N SER A 44 -13.25 -12.10 20.72
CA SER A 44 -12.78 -10.96 19.93
C SER A 44 -11.25 -10.81 19.99
N SER A 45 -10.66 -10.94 21.18
CA SER A 45 -9.22 -10.86 21.38
C SER A 45 -8.49 -11.97 20.62
N GLU A 46 -8.99 -13.20 20.73
CA GLU A 46 -8.44 -14.35 19.99
C GLU A 46 -8.53 -14.14 18.47
N LYS A 47 -9.68 -13.69 17.95
CA LYS A 47 -9.82 -13.47 16.51
C LYS A 47 -9.00 -12.32 15.95
N VAL A 48 -8.77 -11.28 16.74
CA VAL A 48 -7.82 -10.21 16.37
C VAL A 48 -6.39 -10.77 16.35
N TYR A 49 -6.04 -11.59 17.33
CA TYR A 49 -4.73 -12.23 17.39
C TYR A 49 -4.54 -13.23 16.22
N ASP A 50 -5.52 -14.09 15.94
CA ASP A 50 -5.52 -14.99 14.77
C ASP A 50 -5.25 -14.19 13.47
N SER A 51 -5.92 -13.03 13.33
CA SER A 51 -5.71 -12.17 12.14
C SER A 51 -4.29 -11.61 12.07
N ARG A 52 -3.68 -11.35 13.21
CA ARG A 52 -2.29 -10.89 13.33
C ARG A 52 -1.32 -12.01 12.96
N GLU A 53 -1.57 -13.24 13.41
CA GLU A 53 -0.81 -14.43 13.02
C GLU A 53 -0.91 -14.69 11.52
N ILE A 54 -2.11 -14.62 10.93
CA ILE A 54 -2.32 -14.77 9.48
C ILE A 54 -1.48 -13.74 8.70
N LEU A 55 -1.43 -12.49 9.14
CA LEU A 55 -0.59 -11.48 8.49
C LEU A 55 0.90 -11.79 8.71
N ALA A 56 1.28 -12.23 9.89
CA ALA A 56 2.66 -12.60 10.22
C ALA A 56 3.15 -13.75 9.32
N ASP A 57 2.38 -14.82 9.21
CA ASP A 57 2.67 -15.96 8.33
C ASP A 57 2.75 -15.53 6.86
N PHE A 58 1.79 -14.70 6.43
CA PHE A 58 1.74 -14.22 5.05
C PHE A 58 2.96 -13.36 4.67
N PHE A 59 3.49 -12.56 5.57
CA PHE A 59 4.69 -11.73 5.34
C PHE A 59 5.98 -12.37 5.85
N GLY A 60 5.95 -13.57 6.44
CA GLY A 60 7.11 -14.25 6.99
C GLY A 60 7.72 -13.54 8.21
N ILE A 61 6.89 -13.27 9.22
CA ILE A 61 7.24 -12.56 10.44
C ILE A 61 7.15 -13.53 11.61
N ASP A 62 8.22 -13.64 12.40
CA ASP A 62 8.29 -14.60 13.49
C ASP A 62 7.43 -14.20 14.69
N ASP A 63 7.36 -12.90 14.99
CA ASP A 63 6.58 -12.38 16.14
C ASP A 63 5.35 -11.61 15.64
N PRO A 64 4.13 -12.15 15.76
CA PRO A 64 2.90 -11.46 15.40
C PRO A 64 2.70 -10.13 16.14
N LEU A 65 3.27 -9.95 17.35
CA LEU A 65 3.18 -8.70 18.09
C LEU A 65 3.97 -7.55 17.46
N SER A 66 4.83 -7.82 16.49
CA SER A 66 5.46 -6.80 15.64
C SER A 66 4.45 -6.09 14.70
N ILE A 67 3.19 -6.54 14.65
CA ILE A 67 2.15 -6.01 13.77
C ILE A 67 1.14 -5.20 14.60
N ALA A 68 0.95 -3.92 14.31
CA ALA A 68 -0.12 -3.09 14.86
C ALA A 68 -1.17 -2.77 13.80
N PHE A 69 -2.45 -2.93 14.12
CA PHE A 69 -3.54 -2.57 13.23
C PHE A 69 -3.84 -1.08 13.27
N THR A 70 -4.17 -0.53 12.11
CA THR A 70 -4.54 0.88 11.92
C THR A 70 -5.79 1.00 11.05
N ALA A 71 -6.32 2.21 10.92
CA ALA A 71 -7.48 2.44 10.05
C ALA A 71 -7.15 2.36 8.54
N ASN A 72 -5.93 2.66 8.14
CA ASN A 72 -5.44 2.64 6.76
C ASN A 72 -3.97 3.04 6.72
N ILE A 73 -3.33 2.86 5.57
CA ILE A 73 -1.89 3.19 5.41
C ILE A 73 -1.57 4.68 5.62
N THR A 74 -2.49 5.60 5.31
CA THR A 74 -2.26 7.03 5.61
C THR A 74 -2.09 7.25 7.11
N THR A 75 -2.92 6.59 7.92
CA THR A 75 -2.77 6.60 9.38
C THR A 75 -1.44 5.97 9.79
N SER A 76 -1.10 4.79 9.24
CA SER A 76 0.16 4.08 9.53
C SER A 76 1.38 4.97 9.29
N LEU A 77 1.47 5.58 8.10
CA LEU A 77 2.60 6.42 7.72
C LEU A 77 2.71 7.70 8.57
N ASN A 78 1.56 8.34 8.89
CA ASN A 78 1.58 9.50 9.78
C ASN A 78 2.10 9.14 11.18
N LEU A 79 1.65 8.00 11.74
CA LEU A 79 2.08 7.52 13.05
C LEU A 79 3.57 7.23 13.08
N VAL A 80 4.05 6.43 12.11
CA VAL A 80 5.46 6.03 12.03
C VAL A 80 6.35 7.25 11.83
N LEU A 81 6.08 8.06 10.81
CA LEU A 81 6.93 9.20 10.47
C LEU A 81 6.97 10.25 11.59
N SER A 82 5.81 10.58 12.17
CA SER A 82 5.75 11.58 13.24
C SER A 82 6.35 11.12 14.56
N SER A 83 6.40 9.80 14.80
CA SER A 83 6.95 9.24 16.04
C SER A 83 8.48 9.14 16.07
N LEU A 84 9.13 9.06 14.90
CA LEU A 84 10.54 8.70 14.79
C LEU A 84 11.47 9.89 14.52
N PHE A 85 11.04 10.87 13.70
CA PHE A 85 11.95 11.89 13.19
C PHE A 85 11.83 13.23 13.91
N LYS A 86 12.97 13.96 13.93
CA LYS A 86 13.13 15.27 14.58
C LYS A 86 13.98 16.20 13.73
N ALA A 87 13.99 17.48 14.06
CA ALA A 87 14.87 18.47 13.43
C ALA A 87 16.34 17.99 13.39
N GLY A 88 16.96 18.18 12.22
CA GLY A 88 18.33 17.76 11.95
C GLY A 88 18.46 16.33 11.39
N ASP A 89 17.41 15.51 11.39
CA ASP A 89 17.41 14.22 10.69
C ASP A 89 17.29 14.47 9.17
N HIS A 90 17.89 13.59 8.35
CA HIS A 90 17.73 13.58 6.91
C HIS A 90 17.06 12.29 6.45
N ILE A 91 16.11 12.40 5.52
CA ILE A 91 15.36 11.29 4.92
C ILE A 91 15.55 11.32 3.40
N ILE A 92 15.87 10.15 2.84
CA ILE A 92 15.83 9.92 1.40
C ILE A 92 14.46 9.34 1.06
N THR A 93 13.79 9.93 0.08
CA THR A 93 12.49 9.47 -0.44
C THR A 93 12.48 9.55 -1.96
N SER A 94 11.32 9.40 -2.62
CA SER A 94 11.26 9.44 -4.08
C SER A 94 10.20 10.40 -4.62
N ILE A 95 10.33 10.73 -5.89
CA ILE A 95 9.30 11.51 -6.61
C ILE A 95 8.08 10.69 -6.99
N THR A 96 8.09 9.37 -6.78
CA THR A 96 6.97 8.46 -7.07
C THR A 96 6.01 8.28 -5.90
N GLU A 97 6.31 8.94 -4.77
CA GLU A 97 5.54 8.78 -3.55
C GLU A 97 4.11 9.31 -3.67
N HIS A 98 3.19 8.59 -3.03
CA HIS A 98 1.83 9.06 -2.83
C HIS A 98 1.77 10.16 -1.75
N ASN A 99 0.75 11.01 -1.79
CA ASN A 99 0.53 12.05 -0.77
C ASN A 99 0.46 11.54 0.68
N SER A 100 0.15 10.25 0.90
CA SER A 100 0.21 9.63 2.23
C SER A 100 1.63 9.58 2.81
N VAL A 101 2.65 9.62 1.96
CA VAL A 101 4.07 9.76 2.32
C VAL A 101 4.50 11.22 2.26
N LEU A 102 4.24 11.90 1.13
CA LEU A 102 4.75 13.25 0.90
C LEU A 102 4.27 14.27 1.93
N ARG A 103 2.96 14.26 2.25
CA ARG A 103 2.41 15.29 3.17
C ARG A 103 2.94 15.17 4.60
N PRO A 104 3.04 13.99 5.21
CA PRO A 104 3.75 13.85 6.49
C PRO A 104 5.23 14.24 6.41
N LEU A 105 5.93 13.91 5.32
CA LEU A 105 7.32 14.32 5.13
C LEU A 105 7.47 15.84 5.03
N TYR A 106 6.60 16.54 4.31
CA TYR A 106 6.60 18.01 4.26
C TYR A 106 6.32 18.65 5.63
N GLN A 107 5.44 18.04 6.44
CA GLN A 107 5.25 18.51 7.82
C GLN A 107 6.49 18.31 8.69
N LEU A 108 7.28 17.26 8.43
CA LEU A 108 8.57 17.06 9.10
C LEU A 108 9.62 18.04 8.58
N GLU A 109 9.63 18.35 7.29
CA GLU A 109 10.50 19.36 6.68
C GLU A 109 10.26 20.74 7.31
N ASP A 110 8.99 21.15 7.49
CA ASP A 110 8.61 22.37 8.21
C ASP A 110 9.11 22.39 9.66
N ARG A 111 9.40 21.22 10.24
CA ARG A 111 9.97 21.05 11.59
C ARG A 111 11.48 20.87 11.59
N GLY A 112 12.16 21.03 10.45
CA GLY A 112 13.61 20.98 10.33
C GLY A 112 14.20 19.61 9.99
N VAL A 113 13.41 18.66 9.48
CA VAL A 113 13.92 17.43 8.82
C VAL A 113 14.34 17.80 7.41
N GLU A 114 15.46 17.28 6.93
CA GLU A 114 15.91 17.45 5.56
C GLU A 114 15.38 16.32 4.67
N LEU A 115 14.98 16.64 3.43
CA LEU A 115 14.50 15.66 2.45
C LEU A 115 15.39 15.64 1.21
N SER A 116 15.60 14.46 0.65
CA SER A 116 16.16 14.24 -0.69
C SER A 116 15.27 13.31 -1.49
N PHE A 117 15.09 13.59 -2.78
CA PHE A 117 14.15 12.88 -3.64
C PHE A 117 14.88 12.15 -4.76
N ILE A 118 14.75 10.83 -4.82
CA ILE A 118 15.26 9.99 -5.90
C ILE A 118 14.41 10.24 -7.15
N ASP A 119 15.07 10.52 -8.28
CA ASP A 119 14.42 10.72 -9.59
C ASP A 119 14.14 9.37 -10.28
N ILE A 120 13.39 9.41 -11.38
CA ILE A 120 13.08 8.25 -12.23
C ILE A 120 13.83 8.33 -13.56
N ASP A 121 14.07 7.18 -14.15
CA ASP A 121 14.55 7.01 -15.51
C ASP A 121 13.40 7.19 -16.55
N HIS A 122 13.72 7.00 -17.84
CA HIS A 122 12.76 7.09 -18.93
C HIS A 122 11.74 5.93 -18.95
N ASN A 123 11.97 4.84 -18.20
CA ASN A 123 11.08 3.71 -18.00
C ASN A 123 10.31 3.80 -16.67
N PHE A 124 10.34 4.96 -16.01
CA PHE A 124 9.67 5.23 -14.74
C PHE A 124 10.20 4.41 -13.54
N ASN A 125 11.35 3.74 -13.66
CA ASN A 125 12.03 3.12 -12.52
C ASN A 125 12.80 4.18 -11.74
N LEU A 126 12.92 3.99 -10.43
CA LEU A 126 13.77 4.81 -9.58
C LEU A 126 15.24 4.63 -9.96
N LYS A 127 16.01 5.72 -10.00
CA LYS A 127 17.46 5.72 -10.24
C LYS A 127 18.21 5.34 -8.97
N LEU A 128 18.07 4.08 -8.55
CA LEU A 128 18.65 3.60 -7.30
C LEU A 128 20.19 3.63 -7.31
N GLU A 129 20.80 3.50 -8.48
CA GLU A 129 22.25 3.64 -8.69
C GLU A 129 22.79 5.02 -8.30
N GLU A 130 21.92 6.00 -8.12
CA GLU A 130 22.28 7.33 -7.69
C GLU A 130 22.16 7.58 -6.18
N LEU A 131 21.77 6.56 -5.37
CA LEU A 131 21.51 6.70 -3.95
C LEU A 131 22.66 7.33 -3.17
N ASP A 132 23.90 7.01 -3.50
CA ASP A 132 25.09 7.59 -2.84
C ASP A 132 25.13 9.13 -2.92
N LYS A 133 24.56 9.72 -3.98
CA LYS A 133 24.51 11.18 -4.16
C LYS A 133 23.61 11.87 -3.13
N TYR A 134 22.66 11.15 -2.57
CA TYR A 134 21.67 11.66 -1.61
C TYR A 134 22.11 11.45 -0.15
N LEU A 135 23.17 10.63 0.10
CA LEU A 135 23.66 10.41 1.45
C LEU A 135 24.23 11.66 2.08
N LYS A 136 23.84 11.92 3.32
CA LYS A 136 24.40 12.96 4.19
C LYS A 136 24.84 12.35 5.52
N LYS A 137 25.66 13.07 6.29
CA LYS A 137 26.11 12.60 7.61
C LYS A 137 24.96 12.35 8.59
N ASN A 138 23.84 13.03 8.39
CA ASN A 138 22.63 12.95 9.20
C ASN A 138 21.52 12.14 8.54
N THR A 139 21.81 11.38 7.47
CA THR A 139 20.82 10.48 6.85
C THR A 139 20.45 9.38 7.84
N ARG A 140 19.16 9.25 8.09
CA ARG A 140 18.62 8.32 9.07
C ARG A 140 17.77 7.22 8.46
N ALA A 141 17.07 7.54 7.36
CA ALA A 141 16.12 6.61 6.78
C ALA A 141 15.95 6.80 5.26
N ILE A 142 15.47 5.72 4.64
CA ILE A 142 14.87 5.72 3.32
C ILE A 142 13.37 5.47 3.50
N VAL A 143 12.52 6.37 2.95
CA VAL A 143 11.05 6.22 2.94
C VAL A 143 10.62 6.06 1.50
N ILE A 144 10.08 4.88 1.13
CA ILE A 144 9.92 4.50 -0.26
C ILE A 144 8.64 3.70 -0.51
N THR A 145 7.95 3.97 -1.63
CA THR A 145 6.85 3.10 -2.07
C THR A 145 7.39 1.83 -2.71
N ALA A 146 6.79 0.67 -2.39
CA ALA A 146 7.16 -0.60 -3.01
C ALA A 146 6.69 -0.71 -4.47
N GLU A 147 5.57 -0.05 -4.81
CA GLU A 147 5.02 0.01 -6.17
C GLU A 147 4.38 1.37 -6.40
N SER A 148 4.79 2.07 -7.48
CA SER A 148 4.19 3.35 -7.85
C SER A 148 2.71 3.20 -8.17
N ASN A 149 1.87 3.94 -7.48
CA ASN A 149 0.42 3.94 -7.73
C ASN A 149 0.00 4.63 -9.04
N VAL A 150 0.95 5.19 -9.77
CA VAL A 150 0.73 5.80 -11.10
C VAL A 150 1.29 4.91 -12.20
N SER A 151 2.60 4.67 -12.22
CA SER A 151 3.24 3.90 -13.29
C SER A 151 3.13 2.38 -13.12
N GLY A 152 2.93 1.91 -11.89
CA GLY A 152 3.03 0.51 -11.53
C GLY A 152 4.49 0.02 -11.43
N ALA A 153 5.48 0.90 -11.57
CA ALA A 153 6.88 0.51 -11.44
C ALA A 153 7.16 -0.01 -10.02
N LEU A 154 7.67 -1.24 -9.94
CA LEU A 154 8.11 -1.85 -8.70
C LEU A 154 9.48 -1.29 -8.32
N THR A 155 9.63 -0.94 -7.05
CA THR A 155 10.93 -0.59 -6.47
C THR A 155 11.75 -1.87 -6.25
N ASP A 156 13.01 -1.86 -6.66
CA ASP A 156 13.95 -2.91 -6.31
C ASP A 156 14.29 -2.82 -4.81
N LEU A 157 13.46 -3.49 -4.00
CA LEU A 157 13.62 -3.49 -2.55
C LEU A 157 14.90 -4.20 -2.12
N ASP A 158 15.39 -5.17 -2.88
CA ASP A 158 16.65 -5.86 -2.57
C ASP A 158 17.82 -4.90 -2.64
N TYR A 159 17.88 -4.05 -3.66
CA TYR A 159 18.88 -2.99 -3.76
C TYR A 159 18.78 -2.01 -2.59
N ILE A 160 17.57 -1.59 -2.23
CA ILE A 160 17.33 -0.68 -1.08
C ILE A 160 17.80 -1.32 0.23
N TYR A 161 17.53 -2.62 0.44
CA TYR A 161 17.93 -3.32 1.65
C TYR A 161 19.46 -3.44 1.77
N ASP A 162 20.14 -3.82 0.69
CA ASP A 162 21.58 -3.92 0.68
C ASP A 162 22.24 -2.54 0.94
N PHE A 163 21.71 -1.51 0.30
CA PHE A 163 22.16 -0.15 0.52
C PHE A 163 21.95 0.29 2.00
N ALA A 164 20.77 0.04 2.54
CA ALA A 164 20.44 0.41 3.92
C ALA A 164 21.27 -0.35 4.96
N ILE A 165 21.55 -1.64 4.73
CA ILE A 165 22.46 -2.44 5.58
C ILE A 165 23.86 -1.83 5.59
N ASN A 166 24.40 -1.46 4.42
CA ASN A 166 25.74 -0.92 4.29
C ASN A 166 25.92 0.45 4.96
N HIS A 167 24.82 1.20 5.11
CA HIS A 167 24.82 2.56 5.66
C HIS A 167 24.10 2.70 7.02
N ASP A 168 23.67 1.58 7.62
CA ASP A 168 22.91 1.53 8.88
C ASP A 168 21.65 2.42 8.86
N LEU A 169 20.90 2.38 7.77
CA LEU A 169 19.68 3.17 7.58
C LEU A 169 18.42 2.38 7.95
N LEU A 170 17.42 3.09 8.46
CA LEU A 170 16.06 2.59 8.61
C LEU A 170 15.36 2.62 7.22
N VAL A 171 14.59 1.59 6.89
CA VAL A 171 13.76 1.56 5.68
C VAL A 171 12.28 1.56 6.08
N ILE A 172 11.53 2.57 5.63
CA ILE A 172 10.08 2.65 5.81
C ILE A 172 9.43 2.47 4.44
N ILE A 173 8.59 1.45 4.31
CA ILE A 173 8.02 1.05 3.03
C ILE A 173 6.51 1.33 3.00
N ASP A 174 6.07 2.12 2.01
CA ASP A 174 4.67 2.19 1.61
C ASP A 174 4.33 0.97 0.75
N GLY A 175 3.68 -0.03 1.34
CA GLY A 175 3.25 -1.26 0.70
C GLY A 175 1.84 -1.21 0.12
N ALA A 176 1.21 -0.04 -0.01
CA ALA A 176 -0.21 0.09 -0.36
C ALA A 176 -0.61 -0.58 -1.69
N GLN A 177 0.27 -0.63 -2.67
CA GLN A 177 -0.01 -1.26 -3.97
C GLN A 177 0.56 -2.67 -4.05
N ALA A 178 1.73 -2.91 -3.48
CA ALA A 178 2.44 -4.18 -3.59
C ALA A 178 1.91 -5.28 -2.65
N ALA A 179 1.38 -4.90 -1.47
CA ALA A 179 0.83 -5.88 -0.54
C ALA A 179 -0.39 -6.61 -1.15
N GLY A 180 -0.22 -7.89 -1.47
CA GLY A 180 -1.23 -8.75 -2.08
C GLY A 180 -1.18 -8.84 -3.61
N THR A 181 -0.26 -8.10 -4.29
CA THR A 181 0.00 -8.22 -5.73
C THR A 181 1.42 -8.71 -6.02
N ALA A 182 2.33 -8.51 -5.10
CA ALA A 182 3.72 -8.96 -5.20
C ALA A 182 4.09 -9.83 -3.98
N LYS A 183 5.00 -10.77 -4.18
CA LYS A 183 5.56 -11.57 -3.09
C LYS A 183 6.47 -10.69 -2.24
N ILE A 184 6.12 -10.50 -0.98
CA ILE A 184 6.92 -9.81 0.03
C ILE A 184 7.03 -10.74 1.24
N LYS A 185 8.24 -11.20 1.57
CA LYS A 185 8.53 -12.08 2.69
C LYS A 185 9.75 -11.57 3.45
N PHE A 186 9.62 -11.45 4.76
CA PHE A 186 10.67 -10.92 5.63
C PHE A 186 11.53 -11.99 6.32
N ASN A 187 11.39 -13.27 5.98
CA ASN A 187 12.21 -14.38 6.49
C ASN A 187 13.11 -15.01 5.43
N GLU A 188 13.14 -14.52 4.20
CA GLU A 188 13.88 -15.13 3.10
C GLU A 188 15.34 -14.65 2.97
N ARG A 189 15.70 -13.55 3.66
CA ARG A 189 17.06 -12.98 3.64
C ARG A 189 17.32 -12.12 4.89
N LYS A 190 18.57 -11.65 5.06
CA LYS A 190 18.88 -10.62 6.06
C LYS A 190 18.31 -9.29 5.62
N TYR A 191 17.58 -8.62 6.51
CA TYR A 191 17.00 -7.30 6.30
C TYR A 191 17.72 -6.23 7.10
N PRO A 192 17.69 -4.95 6.66
CA PRO A 192 17.99 -3.82 7.52
C PRO A 192 16.89 -3.67 8.59
N ARG A 193 16.94 -2.58 9.34
CA ARG A 193 15.81 -2.16 10.18
C ARG A 193 14.67 -1.72 9.27
N ILE A 194 13.51 -2.41 9.32
CA ILE A 194 12.38 -2.18 8.41
C ILE A 194 11.12 -1.86 9.17
N ILE A 195 10.33 -0.91 8.63
CA ILE A 195 8.93 -0.71 8.97
C ILE A 195 8.13 -0.78 7.67
N PHE A 196 7.18 -1.70 7.61
CA PHE A 196 6.32 -1.90 6.44
C PHE A 196 4.88 -1.47 6.77
N CYS A 197 4.35 -0.52 6.02
CA CYS A 197 2.99 -0.02 6.18
C CYS A 197 2.09 -0.55 5.06
N LEU A 198 0.88 -0.98 5.39
CA LEU A 198 -0.07 -1.54 4.44
C LEU A 198 -1.52 -1.05 4.66
N THR A 199 -2.37 -1.30 3.66
CA THR A 199 -3.82 -1.07 3.74
C THR A 199 -4.59 -2.31 3.33
N GLY A 200 -5.64 -2.64 4.06
CA GLY A 200 -6.40 -3.86 3.84
C GLY A 200 -7.35 -3.82 2.64
N HIS A 201 -7.91 -2.64 2.31
CA HIS A 201 -9.02 -2.53 1.36
C HIS A 201 -8.65 -2.62 -0.13
N LYS A 202 -7.36 -2.74 -0.44
CA LYS A 202 -6.85 -2.94 -1.80
C LYS A 202 -6.62 -4.44 -2.05
N ALA A 203 -5.45 -4.84 -2.53
CA ALA A 203 -5.17 -6.21 -2.96
C ALA A 203 -5.17 -7.26 -1.84
N LEU A 204 -5.17 -6.87 -0.58
CA LEU A 204 -5.40 -7.78 0.56
C LEU A 204 -6.89 -8.12 0.77
N PHE A 205 -7.79 -7.58 -0.03
CA PHE A 205 -9.24 -7.85 -0.04
C PHE A 205 -10.00 -7.56 1.26
N GLY A 206 -9.37 -6.91 2.23
CA GLY A 206 -10.02 -6.52 3.48
C GLY A 206 -11.07 -5.40 3.29
N PRO A 207 -11.94 -5.18 4.28
CA PRO A 207 -12.84 -4.03 4.31
C PRO A 207 -12.07 -2.70 4.40
N SER A 208 -12.75 -1.59 4.01
CA SER A 208 -12.27 -0.25 4.31
C SER A 208 -12.17 -0.04 5.83
N GLY A 209 -11.25 0.82 6.26
CA GLY A 209 -11.00 1.05 7.69
C GLY A 209 -10.06 0.00 8.31
N THR A 210 -9.23 -0.66 7.49
CA THR A 210 -8.17 -1.58 7.90
C THR A 210 -6.84 -1.24 7.25
N GLY A 211 -5.79 -1.31 8.03
CA GLY A 211 -4.38 -1.20 7.65
C GLY A 211 -3.52 -1.79 8.74
N ALA A 212 -2.23 -1.83 8.54
CA ALA A 212 -1.29 -2.27 9.57
C ALA A 212 0.09 -1.60 9.42
N ILE A 213 0.81 -1.60 10.52
CA ILE A 213 2.24 -1.31 10.64
C ILE A 213 2.91 -2.63 11.05
N ILE A 214 3.90 -3.06 10.31
CA ILE A 214 4.78 -4.17 10.64
C ILE A 214 6.12 -3.56 11.01
N ASP A 215 6.52 -3.72 12.27
CA ASP A 215 7.78 -3.18 12.78
C ASP A 215 8.83 -4.28 12.97
N LEU A 216 9.87 -4.24 12.18
CA LEU A 216 11.06 -5.08 12.27
C LEU A 216 12.31 -4.22 12.49
N SER A 217 12.13 -2.99 12.97
CA SER A 217 13.21 -2.02 13.09
C SER A 217 13.90 -2.04 14.44
N GLY A 218 13.19 -2.43 15.51
CA GLY A 218 13.62 -2.27 16.87
C GLY A 218 13.70 -0.81 17.34
N GLU A 219 13.10 0.12 16.59
CA GLU A 219 13.04 1.54 16.96
C GLU A 219 12.07 1.75 18.13
N LYS A 220 12.30 2.83 18.88
CA LYS A 220 11.38 3.27 19.93
C LYS A 220 10.49 4.38 19.43
N PHE A 221 9.19 4.14 19.45
CA PHE A 221 8.19 5.10 18.99
C PHE A 221 7.74 6.03 20.10
N LYS A 222 7.42 7.27 19.70
CA LYS A 222 6.70 8.21 20.57
C LYS A 222 5.21 8.08 20.34
N ASN A 223 4.44 8.18 21.39
CA ASN A 223 2.97 8.24 21.26
C ASN A 223 2.57 9.52 20.53
N ILE A 224 1.88 9.38 19.40
CA ILE A 224 1.33 10.48 18.59
C ILE A 224 -0.09 10.77 19.02
N PHE A 225 -0.90 9.73 19.21
CA PHE A 225 -2.21 9.83 19.83
C PHE A 225 -2.14 9.25 21.24
N THR A 226 -2.87 9.86 22.14
CA THR A 226 -2.94 9.45 23.55
C THR A 226 -4.40 9.28 23.96
N GLY A 227 -4.68 8.28 24.81
CA GLY A 227 -6.04 8.00 25.26
C GLY A 227 -6.16 6.59 25.83
N GLY A 228 -7.34 6.02 25.77
CA GLY A 228 -7.55 4.67 26.25
C GLY A 228 -6.78 3.65 25.43
N SER A 229 -5.98 2.81 26.11
CA SER A 229 -5.24 1.70 25.49
C SER A 229 -5.73 0.35 26.00
N GLY A 230 -6.57 0.33 27.04
CA GLY A 230 -6.97 -0.90 27.73
C GLY A 230 -5.87 -1.48 28.63
N VAL A 231 -4.65 -0.96 28.65
CA VAL A 231 -3.51 -1.43 29.46
C VAL A 231 -2.97 -0.31 30.35
N ASN A 232 -2.38 -0.68 31.51
CA ASN A 232 -1.66 0.23 32.41
C ASN A 232 -2.43 1.51 32.77
N SER A 233 -3.72 1.39 33.14
CA SER A 233 -4.63 2.53 33.32
C SER A 233 -4.19 3.56 34.36
N PHE A 234 -3.27 3.23 35.25
CA PHE A 234 -2.68 4.15 36.25
C PHE A 234 -1.45 4.90 35.73
N ASP A 235 -0.89 4.46 34.59
CA ASP A 235 0.24 5.14 33.97
C ASP A 235 -0.22 6.47 33.37
N ARG A 236 0.63 7.49 33.53
CA ARG A 236 0.35 8.83 33.01
C ARG A 236 0.42 8.89 31.48
N PHE A 237 1.15 7.99 30.85
CA PHE A 237 1.40 7.95 29.40
C PHE A 237 0.94 6.61 28.84
N ASN A 238 0.58 6.59 27.57
CA ASN A 238 0.26 5.36 26.84
C ASN A 238 1.49 4.44 26.75
N PRO A 239 1.27 3.11 26.57
CA PRO A 239 2.34 2.18 26.26
C PRO A 239 3.17 2.62 25.05
N VAL A 240 4.45 2.26 25.04
CA VAL A 240 5.39 2.59 23.95
C VAL A 240 5.83 1.35 23.16
N ASP A 241 5.43 0.16 23.61
CA ASP A 241 5.76 -1.10 22.98
C ASP A 241 4.71 -1.49 21.91
N MET A 242 5.14 -2.22 20.90
CA MET A 242 4.26 -2.79 19.89
C MET A 242 3.36 -3.90 20.51
N PRO A 243 2.14 -4.06 20.06
CA PRO A 243 1.41 -3.20 19.10
C PRO A 243 0.72 -2.00 19.76
N ASP A 244 0.67 -1.92 21.09
CA ASP A 244 -0.13 -0.99 21.89
C ASP A 244 0.20 0.49 21.62
N VAL A 245 1.44 0.78 21.22
CA VAL A 245 1.89 2.14 20.88
C VAL A 245 1.07 2.74 19.72
N PHE A 246 0.51 1.91 18.86
CA PHE A 246 -0.27 2.32 17.68
C PHE A 246 -1.74 1.86 17.71
N GLU A 247 -2.12 0.99 18.65
CA GLU A 247 -3.50 0.50 18.84
C GLU A 247 -4.16 1.22 20.02
N TYR A 248 -4.72 2.39 19.79
CA TYR A 248 -5.43 3.17 20.81
C TYR A 248 -6.92 3.21 20.56
N GLY A 249 -7.67 3.30 21.64
CA GLY A 249 -9.14 3.22 21.62
C GLY A 249 -9.64 1.81 21.32
N THR A 250 -10.89 1.70 20.95
CA THR A 250 -11.45 0.42 20.48
C THR A 250 -11.12 0.25 19.00
N ILE A 251 -10.29 -0.73 18.69
CA ILE A 251 -9.91 -1.04 17.31
C ILE A 251 -11.10 -1.59 16.50
N ASN A 252 -11.03 -1.51 15.18
CA ASN A 252 -12.07 -2.00 14.27
C ASN A 252 -11.99 -3.53 14.11
N PHE A 253 -12.18 -4.27 15.20
CA PHE A 253 -11.94 -5.71 15.27
C PHE A 253 -12.78 -6.52 14.27
N HIS A 254 -14.05 -6.16 14.01
CA HIS A 254 -14.86 -6.85 13.01
C HIS A 254 -14.22 -6.82 11.61
N SER A 255 -13.73 -5.65 11.20
CA SER A 255 -13.07 -5.52 9.91
C SER A 255 -11.68 -6.14 9.89
N ILE A 256 -10.95 -6.15 11.01
CA ILE A 256 -9.66 -6.82 11.16
C ILE A 256 -9.82 -8.34 10.97
N ILE A 257 -10.84 -8.95 11.58
CA ILE A 257 -11.16 -10.38 11.39
C ILE A 257 -11.45 -10.68 9.90
N ALA A 258 -12.20 -9.80 9.24
CA ALA A 258 -12.49 -9.96 7.81
C ALA A 258 -11.25 -9.69 6.92
N LEU A 259 -10.32 -8.81 7.33
CA LEU A 259 -9.02 -8.65 6.66
C LEU A 259 -8.21 -9.94 6.73
N GLY A 260 -8.14 -10.58 7.91
CA GLY A 260 -7.51 -11.90 8.07
C GLY A 260 -8.05 -12.93 7.08
N ALA A 261 -9.39 -12.97 6.88
CA ALA A 261 -9.99 -13.85 5.88
C ALA A 261 -9.58 -13.53 4.44
N GLY A 262 -9.39 -12.23 4.11
CA GLY A 262 -8.89 -11.80 2.80
C GLY A 262 -7.45 -12.22 2.55
N VAL A 263 -6.57 -12.05 3.54
CA VAL A 263 -5.16 -12.48 3.47
C VAL A 263 -5.05 -13.99 3.38
N LYS A 264 -5.83 -14.72 4.18
CA LYS A 264 -5.87 -16.18 4.13
C LYS A 264 -6.30 -16.71 2.76
N PHE A 265 -7.27 -16.06 2.12
CA PHE A 265 -7.67 -16.42 0.74
C PHE A 265 -6.49 -16.29 -0.23
N ILE A 266 -5.67 -15.22 -0.13
CA ILE A 266 -4.50 -15.05 -0.99
C ILE A 266 -3.45 -16.13 -0.71
N ASP A 267 -3.25 -16.47 0.56
CA ASP A 267 -2.31 -17.51 0.97
C ASP A 267 -2.74 -18.90 0.48
N GLU A 268 -4.02 -19.23 0.56
CA GLU A 268 -4.60 -20.50 0.05
C GLU A 268 -4.52 -20.62 -1.47
N VAL A 269 -4.69 -19.52 -2.22
CA VAL A 269 -4.49 -19.47 -3.68
C VAL A 269 -2.99 -19.55 -4.02
N GLY A 270 -2.15 -18.96 -3.20
CA GLY A 270 -0.74 -18.74 -3.41
C GLY A 270 -0.45 -17.39 -4.05
N ILE A 271 0.40 -16.59 -3.39
CA ILE A 271 0.75 -15.23 -3.86
C ILE A 271 1.38 -15.24 -5.25
N ASP A 272 2.15 -16.27 -5.59
CA ASP A 272 2.79 -16.41 -6.90
C ASP A 272 1.74 -16.62 -8.01
N GLU A 273 0.66 -17.37 -7.75
CA GLU A 273 -0.45 -17.56 -8.69
C GLU A 273 -1.27 -16.27 -8.85
N VAL A 274 -1.58 -15.60 -7.74
CA VAL A 274 -2.26 -14.30 -7.76
C VAL A 274 -1.48 -13.29 -8.59
N SER A 275 -0.19 -13.16 -8.33
CA SER A 275 0.72 -12.27 -9.06
C SER A 275 0.79 -12.63 -10.54
N ALA A 276 1.03 -13.90 -10.87
CA ALA A 276 1.14 -14.37 -12.25
C ALA A 276 -0.11 -14.06 -13.06
N LYS A 277 -1.30 -14.28 -12.50
CA LYS A 277 -2.58 -13.96 -13.15
C LYS A 277 -2.72 -12.46 -13.42
N ILE A 278 -2.48 -11.62 -12.40
CA ILE A 278 -2.58 -10.17 -12.53
C ILE A 278 -1.59 -9.65 -13.57
N HIS A 279 -0.33 -10.10 -13.50
CA HIS A 279 0.73 -9.69 -14.41
C HIS A 279 0.46 -10.16 -15.85
N GLY A 280 -0.08 -11.36 -16.04
CA GLY A 280 -0.49 -11.88 -17.35
C GLY A 280 -1.55 -11.01 -18.00
N LEU A 281 -2.62 -10.68 -17.28
CA LEU A 281 -3.69 -9.80 -17.74
C LEU A 281 -3.16 -8.38 -18.01
N ARG A 282 -2.31 -7.86 -17.13
CA ARG A 282 -1.68 -6.56 -17.30
C ARG A 282 -0.79 -6.51 -18.54
N LYS A 283 0.03 -7.53 -18.77
CA LYS A 283 0.86 -7.64 -20.00
C LYS A 283 -0.01 -7.62 -21.26
N LYS A 284 -1.08 -8.42 -21.28
CA LYS A 284 -2.04 -8.45 -22.38
C LYS A 284 -2.62 -7.03 -22.66
N LEU A 285 -3.03 -6.32 -21.63
CA LEU A 285 -3.54 -4.96 -21.75
C LEU A 285 -2.47 -3.99 -22.26
N PHE A 286 -1.28 -3.99 -21.68
CA PHE A 286 -0.17 -3.12 -22.06
C PHE A 286 0.18 -3.26 -23.55
N TRP A 287 0.43 -4.49 -24.01
CA TRP A 287 0.78 -4.77 -25.39
C TRP A 287 -0.39 -4.54 -26.33
N GLY A 288 -1.61 -4.75 -25.89
CA GLY A 288 -2.82 -4.51 -26.68
C GLY A 288 -3.10 -3.04 -26.99
N ILE A 289 -2.57 -2.12 -26.15
CA ILE A 289 -2.80 -0.67 -26.35
C ILE A 289 -1.54 0.11 -26.75
N LYS A 290 -0.34 -0.45 -26.59
CA LYS A 290 0.95 0.24 -26.78
C LYS A 290 1.06 0.95 -28.11
N ASP A 291 0.64 0.29 -29.20
CA ASP A 291 0.82 0.77 -30.57
C ASP A 291 -0.43 1.46 -31.15
N ILE A 292 -1.43 1.74 -30.31
CA ILE A 292 -2.62 2.48 -30.75
C ILE A 292 -2.22 3.95 -31.02
N PRO A 293 -2.51 4.50 -32.22
CA PRO A 293 -2.18 5.89 -32.52
C PRO A 293 -2.79 6.86 -31.51
N GLY A 294 -1.98 7.75 -30.97
CA GLY A 294 -2.38 8.74 -29.99
C GLY A 294 -2.28 8.27 -28.53
N ILE A 295 -1.95 7.02 -28.25
CA ILE A 295 -1.64 6.53 -26.92
C ILE A 295 -0.21 6.92 -26.55
N LYS A 296 -0.04 7.48 -25.34
CA LYS A 296 1.22 7.65 -24.65
C LYS A 296 1.18 6.90 -23.33
N LEU A 297 2.03 5.88 -23.18
CA LEU A 297 2.13 5.08 -21.96
C LEU A 297 2.98 5.77 -20.90
N TYR A 298 2.57 5.58 -19.64
CA TYR A 298 3.29 5.99 -18.43
C TYR A 298 3.56 4.79 -17.50
N SER A 299 3.52 3.59 -18.05
CA SER A 299 3.91 2.32 -17.44
C SER A 299 4.98 1.66 -18.30
N ASN A 300 5.85 0.87 -17.70
CA ASN A 300 6.86 0.07 -18.41
C ASN A 300 6.36 -1.36 -18.71
N GLU A 301 7.22 -2.20 -19.27
CA GLU A 301 6.89 -3.60 -19.65
C GLU A 301 6.95 -4.57 -18.46
N LYS A 302 7.53 -4.14 -17.32
CA LYS A 302 7.76 -5.00 -16.15
C LYS A 302 6.45 -5.42 -15.48
N ASP A 303 6.53 -6.43 -14.67
CA ASP A 303 5.42 -6.96 -13.91
C ASP A 303 4.86 -5.92 -12.92
N SER A 304 3.54 -5.81 -12.88
CA SER A 304 2.81 -4.86 -12.06
C SER A 304 1.30 -5.12 -12.17
N SER A 305 0.51 -4.43 -11.37
CA SER A 305 -0.97 -4.49 -11.46
C SER A 305 -1.58 -3.32 -12.27
N ILE A 306 -0.75 -2.38 -12.75
CA ILE A 306 -1.19 -1.08 -13.28
C ILE A 306 -0.76 -0.91 -14.73
N VAL A 307 -1.65 -0.34 -15.55
CA VAL A 307 -1.34 0.25 -16.87
C VAL A 307 -1.85 1.69 -16.88
N SER A 308 -0.96 2.63 -17.15
CA SER A 308 -1.26 4.06 -17.19
C SER A 308 -0.94 4.67 -18.54
N PHE A 309 -1.85 5.49 -19.06
CA PHE A 309 -1.71 6.10 -20.37
C PHE A 309 -2.44 7.43 -20.50
N ASN A 310 -2.13 8.19 -21.53
CA ASN A 310 -2.94 9.27 -22.05
C ASN A 310 -3.29 9.02 -23.52
N TYR A 311 -4.36 9.63 -23.98
CA TYR A 311 -4.80 9.59 -25.35
C TYR A 311 -4.80 11.01 -25.93
N LYS A 312 -3.89 11.28 -26.90
CA LYS A 312 -3.70 12.60 -27.47
C LYS A 312 -3.58 13.68 -26.37
N ASP A 313 -4.21 14.83 -26.57
CA ASP A 313 -4.22 15.94 -25.61
C ASP A 313 -5.49 16.01 -24.75
N TYR A 314 -6.35 14.96 -24.78
CA TYR A 314 -7.55 14.92 -23.97
C TYR A 314 -7.22 14.86 -22.47
N ALA A 315 -8.04 15.52 -21.67
CA ALA A 315 -7.94 15.37 -20.22
C ALA A 315 -8.18 13.91 -19.81
N SER A 316 -7.38 13.39 -18.89
CA SER A 316 -7.48 12.00 -18.44
C SER A 316 -8.85 11.66 -17.84
N SER A 317 -9.51 12.63 -17.21
CA SER A 317 -10.87 12.48 -16.71
C SER A 317 -11.89 12.27 -17.83
N GLU A 318 -11.75 12.99 -18.94
CA GLU A 318 -12.61 12.86 -20.11
C GLU A 318 -12.43 11.49 -20.78
N VAL A 319 -11.19 11.02 -20.91
CA VAL A 319 -10.90 9.67 -21.44
C VAL A 319 -11.52 8.59 -20.55
N SER A 320 -11.35 8.69 -19.23
CA SER A 320 -11.97 7.75 -18.26
C SER A 320 -13.50 7.76 -18.36
N GLU A 321 -14.10 8.93 -18.47
CA GLU A 321 -15.55 9.06 -18.65
C GLU A 321 -16.04 8.41 -19.95
N ASN A 322 -15.30 8.59 -21.06
CA ASN A 322 -15.61 7.99 -22.35
C ASN A 322 -15.51 6.46 -22.30
N LEU A 323 -14.49 5.89 -21.66
CA LEU A 323 -14.38 4.45 -21.44
C LEU A 323 -15.60 3.90 -20.68
N TYR A 324 -16.07 4.62 -19.68
CA TYR A 324 -17.27 4.21 -18.95
C TYR A 324 -18.55 4.34 -19.77
N LYS A 325 -18.73 5.44 -20.50
CA LYS A 325 -19.90 5.66 -21.35
C LYS A 325 -20.00 4.61 -22.47
N MET A 326 -18.87 4.32 -23.13
CA MET A 326 -18.82 3.40 -24.28
C MET A 326 -19.03 1.94 -23.89
N SER A 327 -18.40 1.47 -22.81
CA SER A 327 -18.34 0.04 -22.47
C SER A 327 -18.43 -0.28 -20.99
N LYS A 328 -18.84 0.67 -20.15
CA LYS A 328 -18.92 0.51 -18.68
C LYS A 328 -17.59 0.05 -18.07
N ILE A 329 -16.47 0.60 -18.55
CA ILE A 329 -15.15 0.35 -18.01
C ILE A 329 -14.87 1.42 -16.94
N ALA A 330 -14.82 1.00 -15.68
CA ALA A 330 -14.46 1.86 -14.57
C ALA A 330 -12.94 1.98 -14.50
N SER A 331 -12.43 3.18 -14.72
CA SER A 331 -11.01 3.55 -14.64
C SER A 331 -10.88 4.87 -13.90
N ARG A 332 -9.67 5.30 -13.61
CA ARG A 332 -9.44 6.59 -12.95
C ARG A 332 -8.59 7.51 -13.81
N GLY A 333 -9.09 8.73 -14.06
CA GLY A 333 -8.32 9.84 -14.62
C GLY A 333 -7.92 10.84 -13.53
N GLY A 334 -6.72 11.41 -13.58
CA GLY A 334 -6.30 12.48 -12.66
C GLY A 334 -4.83 12.39 -12.24
N ILE A 335 -4.53 12.98 -11.08
CA ILE A 335 -3.16 13.11 -10.51
C ILE A 335 -2.82 11.97 -9.54
N HIS A 336 -3.77 11.11 -9.20
CA HIS A 336 -3.58 9.93 -8.36
C HIS A 336 -2.85 10.19 -7.02
N CYS A 337 -2.92 11.41 -6.50
CA CYS A 337 -2.20 11.83 -5.29
C CYS A 337 -0.67 11.63 -5.36
N ALA A 338 -0.06 11.72 -6.55
CA ALA A 338 1.38 11.62 -6.75
C ALA A 338 1.92 12.86 -7.52
N PRO A 339 1.90 14.05 -6.90
CA PRO A 339 2.15 15.32 -7.59
C PRO A 339 3.53 15.41 -8.21
N LEU A 340 4.59 14.92 -7.54
CA LEU A 340 5.97 15.01 -8.02
C LEU A 340 6.18 14.14 -9.27
N PHE A 341 5.54 12.96 -9.34
CA PHE A 341 5.55 12.14 -10.55
C PHE A 341 4.99 12.92 -11.74
N HIS A 342 3.81 13.55 -11.56
CA HIS A 342 3.16 14.33 -12.63
C HIS A 342 3.97 15.59 -13.02
N GLU A 343 4.68 16.21 -12.09
CA GLU A 343 5.65 17.26 -12.38
C GLU A 343 6.75 16.76 -13.31
N ARG A 344 7.35 15.63 -12.94
CA ARG A 344 8.48 15.04 -13.64
C ARG A 344 8.16 14.62 -15.07
N VAL A 345 6.96 14.07 -15.29
CA VAL A 345 6.54 13.57 -16.62
C VAL A 345 5.72 14.58 -17.43
N GLY A 346 5.46 15.79 -16.87
CA GLY A 346 4.79 16.88 -17.58
C GLY A 346 3.29 16.75 -17.74
N THR A 347 2.61 16.05 -16.82
CA THR A 347 1.16 15.76 -16.92
C THR A 347 0.30 16.44 -15.86
N LYS A 348 0.80 17.54 -15.25
CA LYS A 348 0.05 18.26 -14.20
C LYS A 348 -1.34 18.73 -14.63
N SER A 349 -1.48 19.23 -15.87
CA SER A 349 -2.75 19.76 -16.40
C SER A 349 -3.64 18.66 -16.99
N GLN A 350 -3.04 17.66 -17.66
CA GLN A 350 -3.75 16.61 -18.35
C GLN A 350 -4.18 15.47 -17.41
N GLY A 351 -3.40 15.21 -16.36
CA GLY A 351 -3.49 14.00 -15.56
C GLY A 351 -3.05 12.75 -16.33
N ILE A 352 -3.35 11.59 -15.80
CA ILE A 352 -3.08 10.28 -16.43
C ILE A 352 -4.30 9.38 -16.24
N VAL A 353 -4.66 8.59 -17.23
CA VAL A 353 -5.63 7.50 -17.11
C VAL A 353 -4.92 6.29 -16.53
N ARG A 354 -5.47 5.74 -15.44
CA ARG A 354 -4.95 4.53 -14.80
C ARG A 354 -5.98 3.41 -14.88
N LEU A 355 -5.53 2.27 -15.38
CA LEU A 355 -6.23 1.00 -15.34
C LEU A 355 -5.48 0.10 -14.35
N SER A 356 -6.15 -0.39 -13.33
CA SER A 356 -5.55 -1.25 -12.31
C SER A 356 -6.35 -2.52 -12.13
N LEU A 357 -5.64 -3.64 -12.21
CA LEU A 357 -6.19 -4.98 -12.25
C LEU A 357 -6.22 -5.63 -10.88
N SER A 358 -7.07 -6.63 -10.74
CA SER A 358 -7.20 -7.50 -9.57
C SER A 358 -7.20 -8.95 -10.01
N TYR A 359 -7.03 -9.87 -9.07
CA TYR A 359 -7.15 -11.31 -9.27
C TYR A 359 -8.50 -11.70 -9.91
N PHE A 360 -9.57 -10.95 -9.66
CA PHE A 360 -10.92 -11.24 -10.16
C PHE A 360 -11.19 -10.74 -11.58
N ASN A 361 -10.29 -10.01 -12.21
CA ASN A 361 -10.40 -9.69 -13.62
C ASN A 361 -10.11 -10.92 -14.49
N ASN A 362 -10.58 -10.90 -15.74
CA ASN A 362 -10.42 -11.97 -16.70
C ASN A 362 -10.01 -11.45 -18.09
N GLU A 363 -9.66 -12.36 -19.00
CA GLU A 363 -9.19 -12.02 -20.34
C GLU A 363 -10.23 -11.32 -21.20
N ASP A 364 -11.51 -11.72 -21.12
CA ASP A 364 -12.60 -11.09 -21.90
C ASP A 364 -12.78 -9.61 -21.52
N GLU A 365 -12.63 -9.29 -20.24
CA GLU A 365 -12.66 -7.90 -19.78
C GLU A 365 -11.49 -7.09 -20.35
N ILE A 366 -10.31 -7.70 -20.44
CA ILE A 366 -9.12 -7.05 -21.01
C ILE A 366 -9.27 -6.87 -22.52
N ASP A 367 -9.72 -7.89 -23.25
CA ASP A 367 -9.98 -7.81 -24.69
C ASP A 367 -11.00 -6.71 -25.01
N LYS A 368 -12.10 -6.67 -24.25
CA LYS A 368 -13.11 -5.62 -24.39
C LYS A 368 -12.56 -4.23 -24.08
N THR A 369 -11.67 -4.12 -23.10
CA THR A 369 -11.01 -2.85 -22.77
C THR A 369 -10.12 -2.37 -23.91
N ILE A 370 -9.30 -3.26 -24.48
CA ILE A 370 -8.44 -2.96 -25.64
C ILE A 370 -9.29 -2.51 -26.85
N GLU A 371 -10.37 -3.26 -27.17
CA GLU A 371 -11.27 -2.89 -28.26
C GLU A 371 -11.92 -1.52 -28.05
N THR A 372 -12.24 -1.17 -26.81
CA THR A 372 -12.86 0.12 -26.48
C THR A 372 -11.85 1.25 -26.63
N ILE A 373 -10.61 1.05 -26.16
CA ILE A 373 -9.54 2.04 -26.31
C ILE A 373 -9.21 2.30 -27.78
N LYS A 374 -9.21 1.25 -28.64
CA LYS A 374 -9.05 1.39 -30.11
C LYS A 374 -10.12 2.27 -30.78
N LYS A 375 -11.27 2.43 -30.14
CA LYS A 375 -12.41 3.24 -30.66
C LYS A 375 -12.43 4.68 -30.13
N LEU A 376 -11.48 5.06 -29.27
CA LEU A 376 -11.33 6.45 -28.85
C LEU A 376 -11.05 7.34 -30.08
N LYS A 377 -11.73 8.49 -30.15
CA LYS A 377 -11.65 9.42 -31.28
C LYS A 377 -10.95 10.69 -30.90
#